data_a3b0da8818ead86906415eca830b56bc
#
_entry.id   a3b0da8818ead86906415eca830b56bc
#
_cell.length_a   1.000
_cell.length_b   1.000
_cell.length_c   1.000
_cell.angle_alpha   90.00
_cell.angle_beta   90.00
_cell.angle_gamma   90.00
#
_symmetry.space_group_name_H-M   'P 1'
#
loop_
_entity.id
_entity.type
_entity.pdbx_description
1 polymer ?
#
loop_
_entity_poly.entity_id
_entity_poly.type
_entity_poly.pdbx_seq_one_letter_code
_entity_poly.pdbx_strand_id
1 'polypeptide(L)'
;AICGVDDVSWLQDFLDYVKEKKLPLDFVTRHHYTSYVPDRVGHYGYIDLHDPDDAFSVLEKSREIVDSYEEFAGKDIHITEYNTSYIPNAPVHDTCYNAAYVAHMLSRLGDCHTSYSYWTFGDVFEELGVPFTPFHGGFGLVANGCIPKPTFWTFAFYKKLTGSCVHRSEDSLITKQEDGSYYGVIWNPDNDGKGEKKEVTYTIHLPENDGRQEYCNLVKIVDEEHGNPLKVWHDLGEPANPSKDEVSLLREVAKPWITTQTVKAEKDCLEISFCLEKNAVAAFELKPVERQQDTGYDYERVISQKVKKDTP
;
A
#
# COMPACT_ATOMS: atom_id res chain seq x y z
N ALA A 1 23.86 -16.25 1.15
CA ALA A 1 22.52 -15.73 1.41
C ALA A 1 21.95 -16.37 2.68
N ILE A 2 21.39 -15.57 3.56
CA ILE A 2 20.64 -16.06 4.71
C ILE A 2 19.18 -16.05 4.28
N CYS A 3 18.59 -17.22 4.12
CA CYS A 3 17.17 -17.40 3.88
C CYS A 3 16.54 -17.86 5.19
N GLY A 4 15.47 -17.23 5.62
CA GLY A 4 14.72 -17.60 6.81
C GLY A 4 14.83 -16.56 7.91
N VAL A 5 14.63 -16.78 9.05
CA VAL A 5 14.30 -16.05 10.24
C VAL A 5 14.76 -14.58 10.27
N ASP A 6 13.93 -13.77 10.86
CA ASP A 6 14.08 -12.35 11.09
C ASP A 6 15.13 -11.99 12.16
N ASP A 7 16.13 -12.82 12.33
CA ASP A 7 17.13 -12.66 13.36
C ASP A 7 18.41 -12.02 12.80
N VAL A 8 18.66 -10.79 13.17
CA VAL A 8 19.89 -10.06 12.80
C VAL A 8 21.17 -10.71 13.38
N SER A 9 21.07 -11.55 14.44
CA SER A 9 22.21 -12.27 14.96
C SER A 9 22.76 -13.28 13.96
N TRP A 10 21.90 -13.94 13.19
CA TRP A 10 22.32 -14.85 12.14
C TRP A 10 23.06 -14.16 11.01
N LEU A 11 22.72 -12.92 10.72
CA LEU A 11 23.42 -12.13 9.72
C LEU A 11 24.87 -11.92 10.15
N GLN A 12 25.11 -11.57 11.39
CA GLN A 12 26.47 -11.39 11.92
C GLN A 12 27.26 -12.68 11.89
N ASP A 13 26.71 -13.80 12.39
CA ASP A 13 27.36 -15.10 12.39
C ASP A 13 27.73 -15.56 10.96
N PHE A 14 26.84 -15.28 10.00
CA PHE A 14 27.09 -15.59 8.60
C PHE A 14 28.25 -14.77 8.04
N LEU A 15 28.28 -13.48 8.29
CA LEU A 15 29.35 -12.59 7.80
C LEU A 15 30.68 -12.94 8.45
N ASP A 16 30.70 -13.26 9.75
CA ASP A 16 31.89 -13.76 10.46
C ASP A 16 32.44 -15.02 9.82
N TYR A 17 31.54 -15.99 9.50
CA TYR A 17 31.95 -17.22 8.83
C TYR A 17 32.50 -16.97 7.42
N VAL A 18 31.82 -16.12 6.62
CA VAL A 18 32.27 -15.77 5.26
C VAL A 18 33.64 -15.11 5.30
N LYS A 19 33.85 -14.20 6.25
CA LYS A 19 35.14 -13.51 6.46
C LYS A 19 36.24 -14.50 6.89
N GLU A 20 35.99 -15.33 7.91
CA GLU A 20 36.95 -16.33 8.41
C GLU A 20 37.39 -17.27 7.30
N LYS A 21 36.43 -17.75 6.51
CA LYS A 21 36.70 -18.71 5.41
C LYS A 21 37.14 -18.03 4.11
N LYS A 22 37.20 -16.71 4.06
CA LYS A 22 37.56 -15.92 2.87
C LYS A 22 36.71 -16.28 1.64
N LEU A 23 35.41 -16.46 1.85
CA LEU A 23 34.48 -16.81 0.78
C LEU A 23 34.09 -15.56 -0.02
N PRO A 24 33.82 -15.69 -1.33
CA PRO A 24 33.27 -14.57 -2.09
C PRO A 24 31.84 -14.28 -1.64
N LEU A 25 31.51 -12.99 -1.51
CA LEU A 25 30.19 -12.50 -1.19
C LEU A 25 29.83 -11.36 -2.14
N ASP A 26 28.84 -11.53 -2.98
CA ASP A 26 28.38 -10.52 -3.94
C ASP A 26 27.31 -9.62 -3.33
N PHE A 27 26.33 -10.19 -2.65
CA PHE A 27 25.24 -9.51 -1.96
C PHE A 27 24.75 -10.33 -0.76
N VAL A 28 23.92 -9.73 0.08
CA VAL A 28 23.27 -10.36 1.23
C VAL A 28 21.77 -10.49 0.96
N THR A 29 21.17 -11.57 1.41
CA THR A 29 19.71 -11.74 1.41
C THR A 29 19.20 -12.09 2.79
N ARG A 30 17.99 -11.67 3.11
CA ARG A 30 17.26 -12.08 4.31
C ARG A 30 15.75 -11.95 4.12
N HIS A 31 14.97 -12.46 5.08
CA HIS A 31 13.54 -12.26 5.18
C HIS A 31 13.21 -11.18 6.22
N HIS A 32 12.01 -10.60 6.16
CA HIS A 32 11.53 -9.63 7.12
C HIS A 32 10.03 -9.76 7.34
N TYR A 33 9.65 -10.10 8.57
CA TYR A 33 8.26 -10.19 9.03
C TYR A 33 8.08 -9.33 10.27
N THR A 34 6.91 -8.70 10.45
CA THR A 34 6.70 -7.64 11.43
C THR A 34 5.65 -7.98 12.47
N SER A 35 5.55 -9.25 12.85
CA SER A 35 4.53 -9.72 13.79
C SER A 35 5.11 -10.37 15.03
N TYR A 36 4.34 -10.28 16.11
CA TYR A 36 4.57 -11.07 17.32
C TYR A 36 4.20 -12.55 17.10
N VAL A 37 4.39 -13.36 18.14
CA VAL A 37 4.00 -14.78 18.14
C VAL A 37 2.47 -14.88 18.06
N PRO A 38 1.91 -15.73 17.17
CA PRO A 38 0.47 -15.84 17.00
C PRO A 38 -0.25 -16.47 18.17
N ASP A 39 -1.44 -15.95 18.49
CA ASP A 39 -2.44 -16.65 19.27
C ASP A 39 -3.25 -17.59 18.35
N ARG A 40 -3.15 -18.90 18.58
CA ARG A 40 -3.76 -19.91 17.71
C ARG A 40 -5.15 -20.29 18.18
N VAL A 41 -6.15 -20.03 17.35
CA VAL A 41 -7.55 -20.40 17.61
C VAL A 41 -8.08 -21.20 16.41
N GLY A 42 -8.30 -22.47 16.61
CA GLY A 42 -8.69 -23.37 15.51
C GLY A 42 -7.64 -23.44 14.39
N HIS A 43 -8.02 -23.02 13.20
CA HIS A 43 -7.13 -23.01 12.04
C HIS A 43 -6.37 -21.68 11.89
N TYR A 44 -6.72 -20.65 12.65
CA TYR A 44 -6.19 -19.30 12.49
C TYR A 44 -5.12 -18.96 13.50
N GLY A 45 -4.18 -18.13 13.09
CA GLY A 45 -3.23 -17.48 13.98
C GLY A 45 -3.51 -15.97 14.00
N TYR A 46 -4.10 -15.51 15.09
CA TYR A 46 -4.31 -14.08 15.33
C TYR A 46 -3.00 -13.45 15.76
N ILE A 47 -2.67 -12.32 15.19
CA ILE A 47 -1.33 -11.73 15.33
C ILE A 47 -1.46 -10.24 15.55
N ASP A 48 -0.72 -9.75 16.53
CA ASP A 48 -0.41 -8.34 16.68
C ASP A 48 0.84 -8.00 15.85
N LEU A 49 0.85 -6.84 15.23
CA LEU A 49 1.99 -6.35 14.47
C LEU A 49 2.88 -5.49 15.36
N HIS A 50 4.19 -5.51 15.07
CA HIS A 50 5.13 -4.57 15.68
C HIS A 50 4.79 -3.14 15.28
N ASP A 51 5.17 -2.19 16.12
CA ASP A 51 5.18 -0.79 15.69
C ASP A 51 6.04 -0.64 14.42
N PRO A 52 5.62 0.15 13.41
CA PRO A 52 6.40 0.35 12.21
C PRO A 52 7.83 0.86 12.46
N ASP A 53 8.07 1.70 13.47
CA ASP A 53 9.41 2.18 13.80
C ASP A 53 10.31 1.07 14.34
N ASP A 54 9.77 0.13 15.11
CA ASP A 54 10.51 -1.06 15.55
C ASP A 54 10.87 -1.93 14.33
N ALA A 55 9.95 -2.12 13.40
CA ALA A 55 10.20 -2.86 12.17
C ALA A 55 11.29 -2.20 11.30
N PHE A 56 11.28 -0.87 11.17
CA PHE A 56 12.34 -0.13 10.47
C PHE A 56 13.69 -0.24 11.17
N SER A 57 13.72 -0.20 12.51
CA SER A 57 14.97 -0.33 13.28
C SER A 57 15.68 -1.66 13.01
N VAL A 58 14.92 -2.77 12.84
CA VAL A 58 15.47 -4.08 12.46
C VAL A 58 16.09 -4.04 11.06
N LEU A 59 15.49 -3.33 10.11
CA LEU A 59 16.04 -3.17 8.77
C LEU A 59 17.32 -2.32 8.78
N GLU A 60 17.31 -1.20 9.49
CA GLU A 60 18.47 -0.33 9.68
C GLU A 60 19.63 -1.10 10.32
N LYS A 61 19.34 -1.92 11.34
CA LYS A 61 20.32 -2.78 11.99
C LYS A 61 20.99 -3.75 11.03
N SER A 62 20.27 -4.28 10.06
CA SER A 62 20.87 -5.14 9.02
C SER A 62 21.90 -4.40 8.19
N ARG A 63 21.63 -3.15 7.83
CA ARG A 63 22.57 -2.31 7.10
C ARG A 63 23.81 -1.98 7.94
N GLU A 64 23.62 -1.62 9.20
CA GLU A 64 24.72 -1.35 10.14
C GLU A 64 25.64 -2.57 10.28
N ILE A 65 25.09 -3.77 10.42
CA ILE A 65 25.88 -5.01 10.55
C ILE A 65 26.72 -5.22 9.29
N VAL A 66 26.14 -5.16 8.09
CA VAL A 66 26.89 -5.35 6.85
C VAL A 66 28.00 -4.30 6.70
N ASP A 67 27.70 -3.03 7.00
CA ASP A 67 28.65 -1.93 6.86
C ASP A 67 29.74 -1.91 7.96
N SER A 68 29.55 -2.65 9.04
CA SER A 68 30.57 -2.81 10.07
C SER A 68 31.78 -3.66 9.63
N TYR A 69 31.67 -4.39 8.53
CA TYR A 69 32.74 -5.15 7.93
C TYR A 69 33.34 -4.38 6.75
N GLU A 70 34.64 -4.02 6.84
CA GLU A 70 35.32 -3.25 5.79
C GLU A 70 35.21 -3.91 4.41
N GLU A 71 35.29 -5.24 4.33
CA GLU A 71 35.22 -6.02 3.09
C GLU A 71 33.79 -6.15 2.53
N PHE A 72 32.73 -5.91 3.34
CA PHE A 72 31.33 -6.05 2.95
C PHE A 72 30.56 -4.74 2.94
N ALA A 73 31.17 -3.66 3.42
CA ALA A 73 30.52 -2.34 3.47
C ALA A 73 29.98 -1.92 2.10
N GLY A 74 28.75 -1.44 2.07
CA GLY A 74 28.07 -1.00 0.85
C GLY A 74 27.55 -2.11 -0.05
N LYS A 75 27.68 -3.40 0.32
CA LYS A 75 27.10 -4.48 -0.47
C LYS A 75 25.59 -4.43 -0.44
N ASP A 76 24.98 -4.83 -1.56
CA ASP A 76 23.54 -4.91 -1.70
C ASP A 76 22.91 -5.84 -0.65
N ILE A 77 21.79 -5.42 -0.08
CA ILE A 77 20.94 -6.27 0.77
C ILE A 77 19.58 -6.39 0.09
N HIS A 78 19.16 -7.61 -0.14
CA HIS A 78 17.87 -7.93 -0.73
C HIS A 78 16.99 -8.62 0.32
N ILE A 79 15.81 -8.06 0.58
CA ILE A 79 14.78 -8.73 1.36
C ILE A 79 13.99 -9.64 0.42
N THR A 80 14.31 -10.92 0.43
CA THR A 80 13.77 -11.91 -0.52
C THR A 80 12.38 -12.41 -0.16
N GLU A 81 11.97 -12.20 1.09
CA GLU A 81 10.58 -12.34 1.54
C GLU A 81 10.27 -11.26 2.58
N TYR A 82 9.13 -10.61 2.46
CA TYR A 82 8.55 -9.84 3.55
C TYR A 82 7.01 -9.90 3.53
N ASN A 83 6.43 -9.84 4.71
CA ASN A 83 5.00 -9.66 4.94
C ASN A 83 4.80 -9.18 6.38
N THR A 84 3.58 -8.87 6.77
CA THR A 84 3.26 -8.56 8.17
C THR A 84 3.34 -9.78 9.05
N SER A 85 2.96 -10.97 8.58
CA SER A 85 3.05 -12.21 9.32
C SER A 85 3.78 -13.31 8.55
N TYR A 86 4.44 -14.21 9.28
CA TYR A 86 5.18 -15.36 8.77
C TYR A 86 4.35 -16.67 8.73
N ILE A 87 3.05 -16.62 9.01
CA ILE A 87 2.21 -17.82 8.99
C ILE A 87 1.13 -17.73 7.90
N PRO A 88 0.80 -18.86 7.22
CA PRO A 88 -0.07 -18.88 6.04
C PRO A 88 -1.57 -18.81 6.35
N ASN A 89 -1.94 -18.57 7.61
CA ASN A 89 -3.32 -18.51 8.09
C ASN A 89 -3.55 -17.39 9.12
N ALA A 90 -2.91 -16.25 8.90
CA ALA A 90 -3.08 -15.05 9.72
C ALA A 90 -4.16 -14.13 9.13
N PRO A 91 -5.35 -13.99 9.75
CA PRO A 91 -6.45 -13.19 9.20
C PRO A 91 -6.08 -11.74 8.89
N VAL A 92 -5.06 -11.20 9.52
CA VAL A 92 -4.56 -9.84 9.24
C VAL A 92 -4.24 -9.62 7.77
N HIS A 93 -3.74 -10.63 7.05
CA HIS A 93 -3.41 -10.54 5.62
C HIS A 93 -4.59 -10.17 4.72
N ASP A 94 -5.82 -10.44 5.16
CA ASP A 94 -7.03 -10.19 4.39
C ASP A 94 -7.65 -8.82 4.64
N THR A 95 -7.09 -8.04 5.59
CA THR A 95 -7.70 -6.81 6.14
C THR A 95 -7.23 -5.52 5.48
N CYS A 96 -8.02 -4.46 5.61
CA CYS A 96 -7.60 -3.09 5.27
C CYS A 96 -6.48 -2.58 6.18
N TYR A 97 -6.43 -3.04 7.45
CA TYR A 97 -5.32 -2.74 8.35
C TYR A 97 -3.98 -3.19 7.76
N ASN A 98 -3.90 -4.42 7.23
CA ASN A 98 -2.71 -4.89 6.53
C ASN A 98 -2.31 -3.98 5.36
N ALA A 99 -3.29 -3.52 4.58
CA ALA A 99 -3.03 -2.62 3.45
C ALA A 99 -2.42 -1.29 3.90
N ALA A 100 -2.95 -0.68 4.96
CA ALA A 100 -2.47 0.59 5.50
C ALA A 100 -1.11 0.43 6.20
N TYR A 101 -0.89 -0.65 6.94
CA TYR A 101 0.39 -0.97 7.55
C TYR A 101 1.49 -1.17 6.50
N VAL A 102 1.20 -1.97 5.46
CA VAL A 102 2.13 -2.19 4.34
C VAL A 102 2.40 -0.89 3.58
N ALA A 103 1.41 0.02 3.43
CA ALA A 103 1.64 1.33 2.83
C ALA A 103 2.69 2.13 3.62
N HIS A 104 2.60 2.13 4.95
CA HIS A 104 3.61 2.75 5.80
C HIS A 104 4.99 2.09 5.61
N MET A 105 5.06 0.77 5.66
CA MET A 105 6.32 0.05 5.47
C MET A 105 6.98 0.39 4.13
N LEU A 106 6.23 0.38 3.03
CA LEU A 106 6.74 0.69 1.68
C LEU A 106 7.36 2.08 1.59
N SER A 107 6.92 3.04 2.39
CA SER A 107 7.41 4.43 2.34
C SER A 107 8.90 4.57 2.65
N ARG A 108 9.49 3.61 3.38
CA ARG A 108 10.89 3.64 3.86
C ARG A 108 11.74 2.44 3.43
N LEU A 109 11.17 1.44 2.77
CA LEU A 109 11.90 0.22 2.44
C LEU A 109 13.16 0.48 1.58
N GLY A 110 13.15 1.47 0.70
CA GLY A 110 14.29 1.82 -0.15
C GLY A 110 15.44 2.54 0.57
N ASP A 111 15.29 2.91 1.83
CA ASP A 111 16.30 3.70 2.55
C ASP A 111 17.55 2.88 2.90
N CYS A 112 17.40 1.61 3.23
CA CYS A 112 18.49 0.75 3.72
C CYS A 112 18.83 -0.44 2.82
N HIS A 113 17.93 -0.82 1.92
CA HIS A 113 18.04 -2.07 1.16
C HIS A 113 17.75 -1.87 -0.32
N THR A 114 18.29 -2.77 -1.13
CA THR A 114 18.24 -2.66 -2.60
C THR A 114 16.91 -3.13 -3.18
N SER A 115 16.29 -4.17 -2.62
CA SER A 115 15.00 -4.70 -3.07
C SER A 115 14.22 -5.43 -2.00
N TYR A 116 12.91 -5.53 -2.22
CA TYR A 116 11.95 -6.21 -1.36
C TYR A 116 10.99 -7.05 -2.19
N SER A 117 10.85 -8.33 -1.84
CA SER A 117 9.93 -9.25 -2.47
C SER A 117 8.80 -9.59 -1.50
N TYR A 118 7.59 -9.13 -1.80
CA TYR A 118 6.43 -9.44 -0.96
C TYR A 118 6.07 -10.93 -1.06
N TRP A 119 5.89 -11.58 0.06
CA TRP A 119 5.46 -12.96 0.16
C TRP A 119 3.97 -13.04 0.50
N THR A 120 3.05 -13.18 -0.51
CA THR A 120 3.34 -13.52 -1.90
C THR A 120 2.25 -12.97 -2.81
N PHE A 121 2.25 -13.30 -4.11
CA PHE A 121 1.27 -12.74 -5.05
C PHE A 121 -0.14 -13.32 -4.87
N GLY A 122 -0.29 -14.64 -4.68
CA GLY A 122 -1.60 -15.30 -4.63
C GLY A 122 -1.70 -16.38 -3.56
N ASP A 123 -2.90 -16.61 -3.08
CA ASP A 123 -3.22 -17.63 -2.08
C ASP A 123 -3.25 -19.04 -2.69
N VAL A 124 -2.10 -19.51 -3.13
CA VAL A 124 -1.91 -20.84 -3.72
C VAL A 124 -1.08 -21.76 -2.85
N PHE A 125 -0.80 -21.33 -1.61
CA PHE A 125 0.02 -22.07 -0.66
C PHE A 125 -0.79 -23.08 0.14
N GLU A 126 -0.26 -24.29 0.26
CA GLU A 126 -0.87 -25.42 0.96
C GLU A 126 0.02 -25.90 2.12
N GLU A 127 0.82 -25.04 2.73
CA GLU A 127 1.74 -25.41 3.82
C GLU A 127 1.03 -26.04 5.02
N LEU A 128 -0.20 -25.62 5.30
CA LEU A 128 -1.06 -26.18 6.35
C LEU A 128 -2.26 -26.96 5.79
N GLY A 129 -2.16 -27.44 4.55
CA GLY A 129 -3.23 -28.09 3.80
C GLY A 129 -3.97 -27.15 2.87
N VAL A 130 -4.96 -27.71 2.15
CA VAL A 130 -5.76 -26.92 1.21
C VAL A 130 -6.59 -25.89 1.96
N PRO A 131 -6.54 -24.60 1.57
CA PRO A 131 -7.38 -23.56 2.15
C PRO A 131 -8.87 -23.89 2.00
N PHE A 132 -9.63 -23.69 3.06
CA PHE A 132 -11.05 -24.06 3.13
C PHE A 132 -12.00 -22.90 2.89
N THR A 133 -11.47 -21.67 2.77
CA THR A 133 -12.23 -20.46 2.43
C THR A 133 -11.40 -19.53 1.55
N PRO A 134 -12.04 -18.61 0.79
CA PRO A 134 -11.30 -17.59 0.03
C PRO A 134 -10.45 -16.66 0.92
N PHE A 135 -10.98 -16.33 2.11
CA PHE A 135 -10.31 -15.48 3.09
C PHE A 135 -9.93 -16.32 4.32
N HIS A 136 -8.78 -16.93 4.27
CA HIS A 136 -8.24 -17.80 5.32
C HIS A 136 -6.96 -17.23 5.95
N GLY A 137 -6.64 -15.95 5.67
CA GLY A 137 -5.41 -15.34 6.15
C GLY A 137 -4.17 -15.74 5.37
N GLY A 138 -4.31 -16.16 4.12
CA GLY A 138 -3.19 -16.50 3.25
C GLY A 138 -2.30 -15.32 2.95
N PHE A 139 -1.05 -15.59 2.58
CA PHE A 139 -0.02 -14.57 2.32
C PHE A 139 -0.29 -13.69 1.09
N GLY A 140 -1.15 -14.14 0.18
CA GLY A 140 -1.31 -13.56 -1.15
C GLY A 140 -1.90 -12.16 -1.15
N LEU A 141 -1.50 -11.37 -2.13
CA LEU A 141 -2.20 -10.13 -2.52
C LEU A 141 -3.56 -10.42 -3.16
N VAL A 142 -3.72 -11.63 -3.71
CA VAL A 142 -4.91 -12.09 -4.41
C VAL A 142 -5.40 -13.37 -3.76
N ALA A 143 -6.63 -13.36 -3.26
CA ALA A 143 -7.30 -14.51 -2.68
C ALA A 143 -7.77 -15.51 -3.76
N ASN A 144 -8.12 -16.73 -3.33
CA ASN A 144 -8.69 -17.75 -4.19
C ASN A 144 -9.91 -17.19 -4.96
N GLY A 145 -10.03 -17.59 -6.23
CA GLY A 145 -11.01 -16.98 -7.12
C GLY A 145 -10.53 -15.68 -7.81
N CYS A 146 -9.24 -15.36 -7.74
CA CYS A 146 -8.65 -14.12 -8.27
C CYS A 146 -9.33 -12.86 -7.70
N ILE A 147 -9.56 -12.82 -6.40
CA ILE A 147 -10.16 -11.70 -5.69
C ILE A 147 -9.02 -10.84 -5.12
N PRO A 148 -8.80 -9.61 -5.59
CA PRO A 148 -7.78 -8.72 -5.01
C PRO A 148 -8.12 -8.43 -3.55
N LYS A 149 -7.13 -8.59 -2.65
CA LYS A 149 -7.23 -8.14 -1.27
C LYS A 149 -6.90 -6.63 -1.17
N PRO A 150 -7.24 -5.96 -0.07
CA PRO A 150 -6.91 -4.54 0.11
C PRO A 150 -5.44 -4.20 -0.16
N THR A 151 -4.50 -5.02 0.31
CA THR A 151 -3.05 -4.84 0.12
C THR A 151 -2.61 -4.87 -1.35
N PHE A 152 -3.33 -5.56 -2.23
CA PHE A 152 -3.07 -5.51 -3.68
C PHE A 152 -3.09 -4.07 -4.21
N TRP A 153 -4.03 -3.26 -3.72
CA TRP A 153 -4.17 -1.88 -4.15
C TRP A 153 -3.08 -0.99 -3.59
N THR A 154 -2.56 -1.26 -2.40
CA THR A 154 -1.38 -0.58 -1.87
C THR A 154 -0.22 -0.67 -2.86
N PHE A 155 0.12 -1.88 -3.34
CA PHE A 155 1.16 -2.06 -4.36
C PHE A 155 0.81 -1.39 -5.69
N ALA A 156 -0.44 -1.49 -6.13
CA ALA A 156 -0.90 -0.84 -7.36
C ALA A 156 -0.79 0.69 -7.29
N PHE A 157 -1.00 1.28 -6.11
CA PHE A 157 -0.83 2.71 -5.88
C PHE A 157 0.66 3.09 -5.86
N TYR A 158 1.47 2.37 -5.11
CA TYR A 158 2.92 2.62 -5.03
C TYR A 158 3.62 2.48 -6.38
N LYS A 159 3.19 1.57 -7.24
CA LYS A 159 3.72 1.41 -8.61
C LYS A 159 3.66 2.70 -9.44
N LYS A 160 2.76 3.62 -9.11
CA LYS A 160 2.59 4.90 -9.82
C LYS A 160 3.42 6.04 -9.26
N LEU A 161 4.07 5.86 -8.12
CA LEU A 161 5.00 6.83 -7.54
C LEU A 161 6.30 6.85 -8.35
N THR A 162 6.27 7.56 -9.48
CA THR A 162 7.42 7.80 -10.36
C THR A 162 7.81 9.27 -10.33
N GLY A 163 8.88 9.66 -11.01
CA GLY A 163 9.36 11.05 -11.00
C GLY A 163 10.14 11.39 -9.74
N SER A 164 10.02 12.63 -9.26
CA SER A 164 10.77 13.12 -8.09
C SER A 164 9.90 13.13 -6.85
N CYS A 165 10.40 12.56 -5.75
CA CYS A 165 9.75 12.68 -4.45
C CYS A 165 9.78 14.14 -3.99
N VAL A 166 8.61 14.71 -3.72
CA VAL A 166 8.45 16.10 -3.27
C VAL A 166 7.93 16.20 -1.83
N HIS A 167 7.37 15.10 -1.31
CA HIS A 167 6.95 15.01 0.08
C HIS A 167 6.98 13.57 0.56
N ARG A 168 7.47 13.35 1.78
CA ARG A 168 7.42 12.09 2.51
C ARG A 168 7.22 12.36 4.00
N SER A 169 6.26 11.70 4.61
CA SER A 169 5.97 11.78 6.04
C SER A 169 5.60 10.39 6.59
N GLU A 170 5.18 10.33 7.84
CA GLU A 170 4.69 9.11 8.49
C GLU A 170 3.41 8.54 7.83
N ASP A 171 2.69 9.34 7.08
CA ASP A 171 1.36 9.04 6.57
C ASP A 171 1.19 9.27 5.07
N SER A 172 2.23 9.72 4.39
CA SER A 172 2.13 10.02 2.96
C SER A 172 3.46 10.04 2.22
N LEU A 173 3.37 9.76 0.92
CA LEU A 173 4.45 9.89 -0.04
C LEU A 173 3.90 10.51 -1.32
N ILE A 174 4.48 11.64 -1.75
CA ILE A 174 4.02 12.39 -2.94
C ILE A 174 5.17 12.59 -3.90
N THR A 175 4.93 12.32 -5.19
CA THR A 175 5.87 12.54 -6.27
C THR A 175 5.33 13.53 -7.29
N LYS A 176 6.24 14.29 -7.92
CA LYS A 176 5.97 15.13 -9.07
C LYS A 176 6.44 14.42 -10.33
N GLN A 177 5.55 14.32 -11.32
CA GLN A 177 5.80 13.70 -12.60
C GLN A 177 6.42 14.69 -13.61
N GLU A 178 7.01 14.18 -14.68
CA GLU A 178 7.61 15.01 -15.74
C GLU A 178 6.60 15.90 -16.47
N ASP A 179 5.34 15.43 -16.59
CA ASP A 179 4.24 16.18 -17.21
C ASP A 179 3.66 17.28 -16.29
N GLY A 180 4.23 17.45 -15.10
CA GLY A 180 3.78 18.42 -14.10
C GLY A 180 2.58 17.97 -13.26
N SER A 181 2.13 16.72 -13.42
CA SER A 181 1.15 16.12 -12.51
C SER A 181 1.81 15.71 -11.18
N TYR A 182 0.98 15.52 -10.17
CA TYR A 182 1.40 14.98 -8.88
C TYR A 182 0.66 13.68 -8.60
N TYR A 183 1.39 12.72 -8.05
CA TYR A 183 0.82 11.47 -7.59
C TYR A 183 1.20 11.23 -6.14
N GLY A 184 0.23 10.87 -5.28
CA GLY A 184 0.48 10.63 -3.88
C GLY A 184 -0.26 9.40 -3.37
N VAL A 185 0.32 8.78 -2.35
CA VAL A 185 -0.29 7.72 -1.55
C VAL A 185 -0.33 8.20 -0.10
N ILE A 186 -1.47 8.03 0.55
CA ILE A 186 -1.75 8.45 1.93
C ILE A 186 -2.33 7.24 2.67
N TRP A 187 -1.97 7.05 3.94
CA TRP A 187 -2.43 5.92 4.73
C TRP A 187 -2.75 6.31 6.17
N ASN A 188 -3.63 5.51 6.80
CA ASN A 188 -4.05 5.70 8.19
C ASN A 188 -4.23 4.34 8.90
N PRO A 189 -3.14 3.60 9.23
CA PRO A 189 -3.26 2.34 9.98
C PRO A 189 -3.70 2.60 11.41
N ASP A 190 -4.64 1.80 11.91
CA ASP A 190 -5.10 1.86 13.30
C ASP A 190 -4.18 1.03 14.22
N ASN A 191 -2.94 1.48 14.39
CA ASN A 191 -1.92 0.76 15.15
C ASN A 191 -2.19 0.71 16.66
N ASP A 192 -3.00 1.63 17.17
CA ASP A 192 -3.30 1.75 18.62
C ASP A 192 -4.73 1.33 19.01
N GLY A 193 -5.51 0.87 18.03
CA GLY A 193 -6.87 0.38 18.24
C GLY A 193 -7.91 1.44 18.59
N LYS A 194 -7.59 2.74 18.43
CA LYS A 194 -8.53 3.83 18.74
C LYS A 194 -9.52 4.13 17.62
N GLY A 195 -9.21 3.71 16.39
CA GLY A 195 -10.08 3.88 15.24
C GLY A 195 -10.27 5.33 14.80
N GLU A 196 -9.26 6.18 15.02
CA GLU A 196 -9.34 7.61 14.72
C GLU A 196 -9.28 7.87 13.21
N LYS A 197 -10.10 8.84 12.77
CA LYS A 197 -10.01 9.40 11.43
C LYS A 197 -8.82 10.35 11.35
N LYS A 198 -8.26 10.46 10.15
CA LYS A 198 -7.15 11.36 9.89
C LYS A 198 -7.53 12.39 8.84
N GLU A 199 -7.40 13.66 9.19
CA GLU A 199 -7.54 14.77 8.25
C GLU A 199 -6.16 15.31 7.90
N VAL A 200 -5.88 15.40 6.59
CA VAL A 200 -4.62 15.94 6.07
C VAL A 200 -4.88 16.93 4.95
N THR A 201 -4.12 18.01 4.93
CA THR A 201 -4.18 19.03 3.87
C THR A 201 -2.78 19.29 3.33
N TYR A 202 -2.64 19.25 2.02
CA TYR A 202 -1.41 19.56 1.32
C TYR A 202 -1.55 20.84 0.54
N THR A 203 -0.57 21.73 0.71
CA THR A 203 -0.38 22.92 -0.13
C THR A 203 0.74 22.66 -1.11
N ILE A 204 0.42 22.62 -2.40
CA ILE A 204 1.37 22.40 -3.48
C ILE A 204 1.68 23.74 -4.13
N HIS A 205 2.95 24.17 -4.06
CA HIS A 205 3.41 25.37 -4.73
C HIS A 205 3.72 25.07 -6.20
N LEU A 206 3.03 25.77 -7.08
CA LEU A 206 3.24 25.69 -8.52
C LEU A 206 4.43 26.56 -8.94
N PRO A 207 5.12 26.24 -10.04
CA PRO A 207 6.14 27.12 -10.60
C PRO A 207 5.53 28.50 -10.96
N GLU A 208 6.29 29.57 -10.76
CA GLU A 208 5.90 30.91 -11.18
C GLU A 208 5.55 30.92 -12.69
N ASN A 209 4.41 31.49 -13.04
CA ASN A 209 3.90 31.56 -14.40
C ASN A 209 3.61 30.19 -15.07
N ASP A 210 3.26 29.18 -14.33
CA ASP A 210 2.84 27.88 -14.90
C ASP A 210 1.63 28.04 -15.85
N GLY A 211 0.82 29.08 -15.66
CA GLY A 211 -0.37 29.37 -16.49
C GLY A 211 -1.51 28.37 -16.32
N ARG A 212 -1.28 27.29 -15.58
CA ARG A 212 -2.25 26.26 -15.31
C ARG A 212 -3.09 26.64 -14.10
N GLN A 213 -4.38 26.79 -14.29
CA GLN A 213 -5.29 27.29 -13.23
C GLN A 213 -6.22 26.22 -12.69
N GLU A 214 -6.47 25.17 -13.42
CA GLU A 214 -7.35 24.07 -13.01
C GLU A 214 -6.66 22.73 -13.04
N TYR A 215 -6.95 21.92 -12.02
CA TYR A 215 -6.45 20.54 -11.90
C TYR A 215 -7.62 19.61 -11.58
N CYS A 216 -7.57 18.40 -12.11
CA CYS A 216 -8.42 17.31 -11.68
C CYS A 216 -7.70 16.54 -10.59
N ASN A 217 -8.27 16.48 -9.38
CA ASN A 217 -7.84 15.58 -8.33
C ASN A 217 -8.69 14.31 -8.43
N LEU A 218 -8.08 13.21 -8.90
CA LEU A 218 -8.69 11.88 -8.94
C LEU A 218 -8.19 11.11 -7.72
N VAL A 219 -9.10 10.64 -6.88
CA VAL A 219 -8.79 9.91 -5.64
C VAL A 219 -9.33 8.49 -5.73
N LYS A 220 -8.52 7.53 -5.33
CA LYS A 220 -8.87 6.11 -5.17
C LYS A 220 -8.67 5.72 -3.73
N ILE A 221 -9.67 5.12 -3.11
CA ILE A 221 -9.65 4.78 -1.69
C ILE A 221 -9.96 3.30 -1.51
N VAL A 222 -9.20 2.67 -0.63
CA VAL A 222 -9.49 1.36 -0.04
C VAL A 222 -9.54 1.56 1.47
N ASP A 223 -10.65 1.16 2.10
CA ASP A 223 -10.90 1.25 3.53
C ASP A 223 -11.89 0.17 3.98
N GLU A 224 -12.36 0.21 5.22
CA GLU A 224 -13.28 -0.79 5.77
C GLU A 224 -14.61 -0.90 4.98
N GLU A 225 -15.05 0.15 4.28
CA GLU A 225 -16.28 0.19 3.50
C GLU A 225 -16.06 0.05 1.99
N HIS A 226 -14.84 0.37 1.50
CA HIS A 226 -14.55 0.45 0.08
C HIS A 226 -13.34 -0.40 -0.31
N GLY A 227 -13.46 -1.18 -1.38
CA GLY A 227 -12.37 -2.06 -1.83
C GLY A 227 -12.08 -3.19 -0.85
N ASN A 228 -13.04 -3.53 0.01
CA ASN A 228 -12.94 -4.53 1.07
C ASN A 228 -13.80 -5.77 0.78
N PRO A 229 -13.29 -6.74 0.03
CA PRO A 229 -14.05 -7.95 -0.27
C PRO A 229 -14.24 -8.86 0.96
N LEU A 230 -13.38 -8.78 1.98
CA LEU A 230 -13.52 -9.54 3.22
C LEU A 230 -14.82 -9.19 3.96
N LYS A 231 -15.14 -7.88 4.07
CA LYS A 231 -16.39 -7.42 4.68
C LYS A 231 -17.61 -8.00 3.96
N VAL A 232 -17.62 -7.93 2.62
CA VAL A 232 -18.75 -8.44 1.83
C VAL A 232 -18.87 -9.96 1.95
N TRP A 233 -17.77 -10.69 1.95
CA TRP A 233 -17.77 -12.14 2.19
C TRP A 233 -18.34 -12.49 3.58
N HIS A 234 -17.99 -11.72 4.61
CA HIS A 234 -18.56 -11.86 5.94
C HIS A 234 -20.08 -11.62 5.92
N ASP A 235 -20.54 -10.52 5.29
CA ASP A 235 -21.95 -10.18 5.19
C ASP A 235 -22.76 -11.23 4.41
N LEU A 236 -22.13 -11.98 3.48
CA LEU A 236 -22.71 -13.12 2.78
C LEU A 236 -22.82 -14.41 3.63
N GLY A 237 -22.34 -14.38 4.87
CA GLY A 237 -22.35 -15.53 5.78
C GLY A 237 -21.14 -16.44 5.65
N GLU A 238 -20.00 -15.91 5.19
CA GLU A 238 -18.69 -16.57 5.14
C GLU A 238 -18.70 -17.89 4.34
N PRO A 239 -19.25 -17.92 3.09
CA PRO A 239 -19.31 -19.15 2.33
C PRO A 239 -17.92 -19.74 2.08
N ALA A 240 -17.72 -21.00 2.51
CA ALA A 240 -16.46 -21.70 2.27
C ALA A 240 -16.20 -21.93 0.78
N ASN A 241 -17.27 -22.19 0.03
CA ASN A 241 -17.24 -22.39 -1.42
C ASN A 241 -18.21 -21.42 -2.10
N PRO A 242 -17.85 -20.15 -2.28
CA PRO A 242 -18.71 -19.16 -2.90
C PRO A 242 -19.06 -19.58 -4.35
N SER A 243 -20.31 -19.32 -4.73
CA SER A 243 -20.79 -19.51 -6.10
C SER A 243 -20.04 -18.61 -7.09
N LYS A 244 -20.18 -18.87 -8.39
CA LYS A 244 -19.59 -18.01 -9.43
C LYS A 244 -20.06 -16.55 -9.36
N ASP A 245 -21.33 -16.35 -8.99
CA ASP A 245 -21.92 -15.01 -8.87
C ASP A 245 -21.37 -14.29 -7.65
N GLU A 246 -21.21 -14.98 -6.51
CA GLU A 246 -20.57 -14.43 -5.30
C GLU A 246 -19.10 -14.10 -5.55
N VAL A 247 -18.32 -14.97 -6.23
CA VAL A 247 -16.96 -14.67 -6.64
C VAL A 247 -16.90 -13.44 -7.55
N SER A 248 -17.85 -13.31 -8.49
CA SER A 248 -17.94 -12.14 -9.37
C SER A 248 -18.22 -10.86 -8.58
N LEU A 249 -19.16 -10.91 -7.63
CA LEU A 249 -19.45 -9.81 -6.72
C LEU A 249 -18.24 -9.43 -5.88
N LEU A 250 -17.53 -10.40 -5.28
CA LEU A 250 -16.35 -10.16 -4.47
C LEU A 250 -15.23 -9.48 -5.28
N ARG A 251 -15.05 -9.84 -6.55
CA ARG A 251 -14.11 -9.15 -7.45
C ARG A 251 -14.51 -7.72 -7.78
N GLU A 252 -15.79 -7.46 -7.85
CA GLU A 252 -16.32 -6.13 -8.16
C GLU A 252 -16.14 -5.18 -6.98
N VAL A 253 -16.53 -5.61 -5.79
CA VAL A 253 -16.40 -4.81 -4.55
C VAL A 253 -14.96 -4.67 -4.07
N ALA A 254 -14.05 -5.53 -4.53
CA ALA A 254 -12.62 -5.42 -4.25
C ALA A 254 -11.95 -4.22 -4.94
N LYS A 255 -12.65 -3.51 -5.85
CA LYS A 255 -12.10 -2.34 -6.54
C LYS A 255 -12.14 -1.10 -5.63
N PRO A 256 -11.11 -0.23 -5.68
CA PRO A 256 -11.12 1.01 -4.93
C PRO A 256 -12.32 1.89 -5.30
N TRP A 257 -12.84 2.61 -4.33
CA TRP A 257 -13.77 3.70 -4.59
C TRP A 257 -13.06 4.85 -5.28
N ILE A 258 -13.68 5.43 -6.31
CA ILE A 258 -13.08 6.48 -7.14
C ILE A 258 -13.93 7.74 -7.02
N THR A 259 -13.27 8.85 -6.69
CA THR A 259 -13.86 10.18 -6.71
C THR A 259 -13.02 11.13 -7.55
N THR A 260 -13.64 12.20 -8.07
CA THR A 260 -12.94 13.25 -8.78
C THR A 260 -13.44 14.62 -8.33
N GLN A 261 -12.51 15.56 -8.29
CA GLN A 261 -12.81 16.95 -7.92
C GLN A 261 -11.95 17.88 -8.77
N THR A 262 -12.52 19.01 -9.22
CA THR A 262 -11.73 20.08 -9.83
C THR A 262 -11.17 20.98 -8.73
N VAL A 263 -9.87 21.21 -8.75
CA VAL A 263 -9.16 22.12 -7.83
C VAL A 263 -8.62 23.28 -8.65
N LYS A 264 -8.81 24.51 -8.15
CA LYS A 264 -8.28 25.72 -8.80
C LYS A 264 -7.07 26.23 -8.05
N ALA A 265 -6.06 26.65 -8.82
CA ALA A 265 -4.89 27.31 -8.24
C ALA A 265 -5.26 28.71 -7.75
N GLU A 266 -4.87 29.04 -6.54
CA GLU A 266 -4.94 30.38 -5.97
C GLU A 266 -3.52 30.90 -5.72
N LYS A 267 -3.14 31.99 -6.39
CA LYS A 267 -1.81 32.61 -6.22
C LYS A 267 -0.64 31.60 -6.30
N ASP A 268 -0.65 30.79 -7.33
CA ASP A 268 0.35 29.73 -7.58
C ASP A 268 0.41 28.62 -6.51
N CYS A 269 -0.68 28.43 -5.76
CA CYS A 269 -0.83 27.32 -4.81
C CYS A 269 -2.07 26.49 -5.12
N LEU A 270 -1.95 25.18 -4.95
CA LEU A 270 -3.07 24.24 -4.93
C LEU A 270 -3.23 23.72 -3.51
N GLU A 271 -4.45 23.71 -3.00
CA GLU A 271 -4.78 23.08 -1.73
C GLU A 271 -5.66 21.86 -1.97
N ILE A 272 -5.27 20.72 -1.43
CA ILE A 272 -6.02 19.48 -1.48
C ILE A 272 -6.13 18.89 -0.07
N SER A 273 -7.33 18.51 0.32
CA SER A 273 -7.62 17.96 1.64
C SER A 273 -8.20 16.56 1.52
N PHE A 274 -7.84 15.70 2.46
CA PHE A 274 -8.32 14.33 2.57
C PHE A 274 -8.79 14.06 4.00
N CYS A 275 -9.86 13.30 4.11
CA CYS A 275 -10.31 12.70 5.36
C CYS A 275 -10.25 11.18 5.17
N LEU A 276 -9.34 10.52 5.87
CA LEU A 276 -9.16 9.08 5.82
C LEU A 276 -9.81 8.44 7.04
N GLU A 277 -10.63 7.45 6.79
CA GLU A 277 -11.11 6.55 7.84
C GLU A 277 -9.95 5.71 8.39
N LYS A 278 -10.16 5.03 9.52
CA LYS A 278 -9.18 4.06 10.01
C LYS A 278 -8.88 3.01 8.94
N ASN A 279 -7.67 2.52 8.91
CA ASN A 279 -7.20 1.48 7.99
C ASN A 279 -7.31 1.85 6.50
N ALA A 280 -7.53 3.14 6.19
CA ALA A 280 -7.61 3.59 4.81
C ALA A 280 -6.24 3.70 4.14
N VAL A 281 -6.21 3.35 2.86
CA VAL A 281 -5.14 3.72 1.92
C VAL A 281 -5.78 4.47 0.78
N ALA A 282 -5.34 5.70 0.55
CA ALA A 282 -5.79 6.51 -0.57
C ALA A 282 -4.64 6.81 -1.52
N ALA A 283 -4.92 6.77 -2.81
CA ALA A 283 -4.03 7.32 -3.83
C ALA A 283 -4.72 8.48 -4.52
N PHE A 284 -4.01 9.57 -4.75
CA PHE A 284 -4.50 10.68 -5.54
C PHE A 284 -3.62 10.96 -6.76
N GLU A 285 -4.25 11.46 -7.80
CA GLU A 285 -3.59 11.91 -9.01
C GLU A 285 -4.12 13.32 -9.32
N LEU A 286 -3.23 14.31 -9.22
CA LEU A 286 -3.55 15.71 -9.47
C LEU A 286 -2.97 16.10 -10.83
N LYS A 287 -3.86 16.20 -11.83
CA LYS A 287 -3.49 16.50 -13.22
C LYS A 287 -3.99 17.87 -13.65
N PRO A 288 -3.16 18.65 -14.37
CA PRO A 288 -3.65 19.86 -15.02
C PRO A 288 -4.77 19.53 -16.00
N VAL A 289 -5.79 20.37 -16.05
CA VAL A 289 -6.95 20.19 -16.92
C VAL A 289 -6.92 21.24 -18.05
N GLU A 290 -6.88 20.75 -19.26
CA GLU A 290 -7.14 21.55 -20.44
C GLU A 290 -8.57 21.27 -20.93
N ARG A 291 -9.46 22.26 -20.77
CA ARG A 291 -10.85 22.08 -21.19
C ARG A 291 -10.97 22.22 -22.70
N GLN A 292 -11.33 21.14 -23.35
CA GLN A 292 -11.73 21.12 -24.74
C GLN A 292 -13.26 21.23 -24.78
N GLN A 293 -13.76 22.45 -24.93
CA GLN A 293 -15.20 22.65 -25.01
C GLN A 293 -15.70 22.49 -26.44
N ASP A 294 -16.64 21.58 -26.63
CA ASP A 294 -17.47 21.59 -27.85
C ASP A 294 -18.44 22.78 -27.80
N THR A 295 -18.61 23.44 -28.94
CA THR A 295 -19.43 24.66 -29.04
C THR A 295 -20.88 24.35 -28.66
N GLY A 296 -21.37 25.02 -27.62
CA GLY A 296 -22.75 24.89 -27.14
C GLY A 296 -22.97 23.80 -26.09
N TYR A 297 -21.94 22.99 -25.72
CA TYR A 297 -22.05 22.05 -24.61
C TYR A 297 -21.94 22.83 -23.27
N ASP A 298 -22.92 22.61 -22.40
CA ASP A 298 -23.00 23.20 -21.07
C ASP A 298 -23.30 22.08 -20.06
N TYR A 299 -22.27 21.67 -19.30
CA TYR A 299 -22.35 20.59 -18.33
C TYR A 299 -23.40 20.87 -17.25
N GLU A 300 -23.43 22.09 -16.70
CA GLU A 300 -24.38 22.46 -15.65
C GLU A 300 -25.83 22.41 -16.14
N ARG A 301 -26.05 22.76 -17.39
CA ARG A 301 -27.36 22.63 -18.03
C ARG A 301 -27.78 21.16 -18.18
N VAL A 302 -26.84 20.30 -18.52
CA VAL A 302 -27.10 18.86 -18.68
C VAL A 302 -27.48 18.21 -17.36
N ILE A 303 -26.71 18.42 -16.30
CA ILE A 303 -26.95 17.80 -14.99
C ILE A 303 -28.16 18.39 -14.25
N SER A 304 -28.43 19.69 -14.43
CA SER A 304 -29.55 20.37 -13.74
C SER A 304 -30.90 20.14 -14.40
N GLN A 305 -30.95 19.55 -15.60
CA GLN A 305 -32.17 19.40 -16.42
C GLN A 305 -32.97 20.71 -16.60
N LYS A 306 -32.30 21.83 -16.46
CA LYS A 306 -32.93 23.16 -16.66
C LYS A 306 -33.07 23.42 -18.16
N VAL A 307 -34.21 23.09 -18.71
CA VAL A 307 -34.61 23.63 -20.02
C VAL A 307 -34.81 25.10 -19.82
N LYS A 308 -33.95 25.95 -20.41
CA LYS A 308 -34.31 27.35 -20.57
C LYS A 308 -35.57 27.41 -21.41
N LYS A 309 -36.69 27.78 -20.78
CA LYS A 309 -37.85 28.22 -21.56
C LYS A 309 -37.39 29.50 -22.28
N ASP A 310 -37.31 29.42 -23.61
CA ASP A 310 -37.19 30.63 -24.40
C ASP A 310 -38.33 31.55 -24.00
N THR A 311 -37.95 32.64 -23.40
CA THR A 311 -38.92 33.74 -23.16
C THR A 311 -39.20 34.36 -24.53
N PRO A 312 -40.44 34.50 -24.97
CA PRO A 312 -40.78 34.99 -26.29
C PRO A 312 -40.27 36.40 -26.56
#